data_7efa8872f3bfd06e6cddc970dab9171e
#
_entry.id   7efa8872f3bfd06e6cddc970dab9171e
#
_cell.length_a   1.000
_cell.length_b   1.000
_cell.length_c   1.000
_cell.angle_alpha   90.00
_cell.angle_beta   90.00
_cell.angle_gamma   90.00
#
_symmetry.space_group_name_H-M   'P 1'
#
loop_
_entity.id
_entity.type
_entity.pdbx_description
1 polymer ?
#
loop_
_entity_poly.entity_id
_entity_poly.type
_entity_poly.pdbx_seq_one_letter_code
_entity_poly.pdbx_strand_id
1 'polypeptide(L)'
;MKTSTLLLTLVVGFLTVSVSAQKTIWFDSNWNPTVKEKATYYRPVPKTQKNGYWIVDYYMDGTKQMEGFSTNKLVNKEKFDGLVKYYFSTGVIYQEVNYKTGTIHGERKIYFNSGKLKSERDYENDKMEGKYSEFYETGEFHVSGSYENNLKEGVWKIYYKNGKIKEKGKYEKGEKIGIWKTFYKNVYKK
;
A
#
# COMPACT_ATOMS: atom_id res chain seq x y z
N MET A 1 27.67 67.16 -43.45
CA MET A 1 27.52 65.72 -43.28
C MET A 1 27.23 65.44 -41.81
N LYS A 2 26.00 65.07 -41.45
CA LYS A 2 25.64 64.69 -40.11
C LYS A 2 25.51 63.17 -40.03
N THR A 3 26.42 62.54 -39.37
CA THR A 3 26.39 61.09 -39.09
C THR A 3 25.44 60.82 -37.92
N SER A 4 24.34 60.15 -38.23
CA SER A 4 23.36 59.70 -37.20
C SER A 4 23.80 58.31 -36.67
N THR A 5 24.18 58.26 -35.42
CA THR A 5 24.51 57.01 -34.73
C THR A 5 23.22 56.39 -34.20
N LEU A 6 22.86 55.25 -34.80
CA LEU A 6 21.67 54.47 -34.36
C LEU A 6 22.08 53.63 -33.15
N LEU A 7 21.55 53.98 -31.97
CA LEU A 7 21.74 53.21 -30.74
C LEU A 7 20.74 52.03 -30.70
N LEU A 8 21.22 50.83 -30.93
CA LEU A 8 20.42 49.62 -30.88
C LEU A 8 20.34 49.14 -29.41
N THR A 9 19.24 49.46 -28.74
CA THR A 9 18.96 48.97 -27.37
C THR A 9 18.47 47.54 -27.42
N LEU A 10 19.33 46.58 -27.05
CA LEU A 10 19.00 45.18 -26.90
C LEU A 10 18.19 44.99 -25.61
N VAL A 11 16.86 44.88 -25.69
CA VAL A 11 15.99 44.52 -24.58
C VAL A 11 16.11 43.01 -24.38
N VAL A 12 16.96 42.59 -23.43
CA VAL A 12 17.00 41.22 -22.93
C VAL A 12 15.81 41.01 -22.02
N GLY A 13 14.73 40.46 -22.58
CA GLY A 13 13.58 40.03 -21.80
C GLY A 13 13.95 38.82 -20.92
N PHE A 14 14.17 39.06 -19.63
CA PHE A 14 14.21 37.98 -18.65
C PHE A 14 12.83 37.34 -18.57
N LEU A 15 12.62 36.21 -19.25
CA LEU A 15 11.53 35.29 -18.96
C LEU A 15 11.79 34.69 -17.58
N THR A 16 11.23 35.32 -16.55
CA THR A 16 11.14 34.71 -15.22
C THR A 16 10.16 33.55 -15.30
N VAL A 17 10.66 32.34 -15.53
CA VAL A 17 9.90 31.13 -15.30
C VAL A 17 9.66 31.07 -13.81
N SER A 18 8.48 31.50 -13.36
CA SER A 18 8.03 31.30 -11.99
C SER A 18 7.83 29.80 -11.79
N VAL A 19 8.85 29.13 -11.26
CA VAL A 19 8.70 27.77 -10.75
C VAL A 19 7.75 27.87 -9.56
N SER A 20 6.48 27.57 -9.80
CA SER A 20 5.52 27.45 -8.72
C SER A 20 6.04 26.37 -7.76
N ALA A 21 6.55 26.77 -6.59
CA ALA A 21 6.99 25.84 -5.57
C ALA A 21 5.81 24.92 -5.26
N GLN A 22 5.97 23.63 -5.45
CA GLN A 22 4.96 22.65 -5.11
C GLN A 22 4.61 22.81 -3.62
N LYS A 23 3.33 23.01 -3.29
CA LYS A 23 2.84 23.21 -1.92
C LYS A 23 2.43 21.88 -1.31
N THR A 24 2.37 21.83 0.01
CA THR A 24 1.71 20.74 0.75
C THR A 24 0.28 20.57 0.23
N ILE A 25 -0.12 19.34 -0.01
CA ILE A 25 -1.47 18.97 -0.42
C ILE A 25 -2.20 18.44 0.81
N TRP A 26 -3.42 18.93 1.02
CA TRP A 26 -4.30 18.56 2.11
C TRP A 26 -5.42 17.67 1.58
N PHE A 27 -5.78 16.62 2.30
CA PHE A 27 -6.81 15.66 1.91
C PHE A 27 -7.85 15.49 3.00
N ASP A 28 -9.10 15.38 2.61
CA ASP A 28 -10.19 14.96 3.50
C ASP A 28 -10.09 13.46 3.85
N SER A 29 -11.06 12.95 4.62
CA SER A 29 -11.12 11.53 5.00
C SER A 29 -11.29 10.57 3.82
N ASN A 30 -11.72 11.06 2.66
CA ASN A 30 -11.93 10.29 1.43
C ASN A 30 -10.77 10.47 0.41
N TRP A 31 -9.66 11.07 0.85
CA TRP A 31 -8.50 11.37 0.01
C TRP A 31 -8.75 12.37 -1.13
N ASN A 32 -9.80 13.19 -1.04
CA ASN A 32 -10.00 14.29 -1.97
C ASN A 32 -9.18 15.51 -1.52
N PRO A 33 -8.55 16.24 -2.46
CA PRO A 33 -7.89 17.50 -2.14
C PRO A 33 -8.86 18.48 -1.47
N THR A 34 -8.40 19.11 -0.39
CA THR A 34 -9.22 20.05 0.40
C THR A 34 -8.37 21.19 0.97
N VAL A 35 -8.97 22.03 1.81
CA VAL A 35 -8.26 23.06 2.57
C VAL A 35 -7.78 22.50 3.90
N LYS A 36 -6.74 23.10 4.48
CA LYS A 36 -6.09 22.62 5.70
C LYS A 36 -7.07 22.38 6.85
N GLU A 37 -8.04 23.28 7.01
CA GLU A 37 -9.03 23.28 8.11
C GLU A 37 -9.99 22.08 8.08
N LYS A 38 -10.13 21.44 6.90
CA LYS A 38 -10.99 20.26 6.68
C LYS A 38 -10.18 18.99 6.44
N ALA A 39 -8.85 19.06 6.55
CA ALA A 39 -7.99 17.96 6.22
C ALA A 39 -7.96 16.89 7.32
N THR A 40 -7.87 15.63 6.90
CA THR A 40 -7.59 14.46 7.71
C THR A 40 -6.14 14.02 7.52
N TYR A 41 -5.61 14.23 6.30
CA TYR A 41 -4.25 13.85 5.91
C TYR A 41 -3.56 15.00 5.17
N TYR A 42 -2.24 14.92 5.10
CA TYR A 42 -1.47 15.83 4.26
C TYR A 42 -0.25 15.16 3.64
N ARG A 43 0.13 15.65 2.46
CA ARG A 43 1.33 15.29 1.73
C ARG A 43 2.24 16.50 1.59
N PRO A 44 3.39 16.54 2.24
CA PRO A 44 4.45 17.51 1.93
C PRO A 44 4.93 17.34 0.50
N VAL A 45 5.73 18.28 0.03
CA VAL A 45 6.41 18.13 -1.27
C VAL A 45 7.22 16.82 -1.28
N PRO A 46 6.95 15.87 -2.20
CA PRO A 46 7.70 14.63 -2.27
C PRO A 46 9.19 14.87 -2.49
N LYS A 47 10.03 14.14 -1.76
CA LYS A 47 11.48 14.23 -1.89
C LYS A 47 11.95 13.62 -3.21
N THR A 48 12.58 14.44 -4.06
CA THR A 48 13.17 13.95 -5.32
C THR A 48 14.29 12.95 -5.03
N GLN A 49 14.28 11.84 -5.75
CA GLN A 49 15.30 10.80 -5.74
C GLN A 49 15.72 10.46 -7.19
N LYS A 50 16.76 9.64 -7.34
CA LYS A 50 17.15 9.11 -8.66
C LYS A 50 15.96 8.34 -9.25
N ASN A 51 15.48 8.79 -10.41
CA ASN A 51 14.38 8.20 -11.19
C ASN A 51 12.97 8.30 -10.56
N GLY A 52 12.75 9.16 -9.57
CA GLY A 52 11.43 9.31 -9.01
C GLY A 52 11.37 10.16 -7.73
N TYR A 53 10.45 9.81 -6.86
CA TYR A 53 10.08 10.60 -5.70
C TYR A 53 9.82 9.67 -4.51
N TRP A 54 10.35 10.03 -3.33
CA TRP A 54 9.90 9.44 -2.07
C TRP A 54 8.66 10.20 -1.60
N ILE A 55 7.55 9.54 -1.57
CA ILE A 55 6.25 10.08 -1.14
C ILE A 55 6.04 9.67 0.30
N VAL A 56 5.61 10.63 1.13
CA VAL A 56 5.18 10.37 2.50
C VAL A 56 3.88 11.13 2.74
N ASP A 57 2.88 10.42 3.21
CA ASP A 57 1.63 11.00 3.68
C ASP A 57 1.55 10.93 5.20
N TYR A 58 0.90 11.89 5.81
CA TYR A 58 0.81 12.04 7.26
C TYR A 58 -0.65 12.22 7.69
N TYR A 59 -0.95 11.74 8.88
CA TYR A 59 -2.10 12.19 9.66
C TYR A 59 -1.88 13.63 10.12
N MET A 60 -2.96 14.33 10.50
CA MET A 60 -2.86 15.74 10.91
C MET A 60 -2.06 15.97 12.19
N ASP A 61 -1.85 14.94 13.01
CA ASP A 61 -0.98 14.97 14.19
C ASP A 61 0.51 14.81 13.87
N GLY A 62 0.88 14.61 12.60
CA GLY A 62 2.24 14.39 12.15
C GLY A 62 2.69 12.93 12.13
N THR A 63 1.87 11.99 12.56
CA THR A 63 2.14 10.55 12.42
C THR A 63 2.13 10.17 10.93
N LYS A 64 3.10 9.37 10.49
CA LYS A 64 3.09 8.85 9.11
C LYS A 64 1.84 8.02 8.87
N GLN A 65 1.22 8.21 7.70
CA GLN A 65 0.12 7.39 7.22
C GLN A 65 0.58 6.43 6.11
N MET A 66 1.48 6.88 5.22
CA MET A 66 2.04 6.08 4.14
C MET A 66 3.43 6.58 3.76
N GLU A 67 4.28 5.68 3.30
CA GLU A 67 5.51 6.05 2.61
C GLU A 67 5.89 5.03 1.54
N GLY A 68 6.50 5.52 0.46
CA GLY A 68 6.98 4.68 -0.64
C GLY A 68 7.65 5.46 -1.75
N PHE A 69 8.41 4.74 -2.57
CA PHE A 69 8.99 5.29 -3.79
C PHE A 69 7.98 5.21 -4.93
N SER A 70 7.87 6.29 -5.71
CA SER A 70 7.04 6.35 -6.91
C SER A 70 7.76 7.05 -8.05
N THR A 71 7.58 6.57 -9.26
CA THR A 71 8.11 7.23 -10.48
C THR A 71 7.27 8.44 -10.89
N ASN A 72 6.08 8.61 -10.31
CA ASN A 72 5.20 9.77 -10.54
C ASN A 72 4.71 10.34 -9.20
N LYS A 73 4.82 11.67 -9.01
CA LYS A 73 4.40 12.37 -7.79
C LYS A 73 3.01 12.96 -7.81
N LEU A 74 2.31 12.87 -8.94
CA LEU A 74 0.97 13.43 -9.07
C LEU A 74 -0.03 12.58 -8.29
N VAL A 75 -0.87 13.25 -7.52
CA VAL A 75 -1.94 12.61 -6.73
C VAL A 75 -2.84 11.78 -7.66
N ASN A 76 -3.19 10.57 -7.22
CA ASN A 76 -3.98 9.57 -7.95
C ASN A 76 -3.36 9.11 -9.28
N LYS A 77 -2.07 9.39 -9.49
CA LYS A 77 -1.28 8.93 -10.64
C LYS A 77 0.08 8.39 -10.22
N GLU A 78 0.22 8.08 -8.94
CA GLU A 78 1.42 7.47 -8.39
C GLU A 78 1.66 6.11 -9.07
N LYS A 79 2.91 5.86 -9.44
CA LYS A 79 3.38 4.55 -9.88
C LYS A 79 4.43 4.07 -8.90
N PHE A 80 3.97 3.43 -7.84
CA PHE A 80 4.84 2.88 -6.81
C PHE A 80 5.73 1.79 -7.38
N ASP A 81 6.98 1.70 -6.87
CA ASP A 81 7.96 0.70 -7.25
C ASP A 81 8.78 0.32 -6.02
N GLY A 82 8.78 -0.96 -5.65
CA GLY A 82 9.31 -1.45 -4.39
C GLY A 82 8.29 -1.45 -3.25
N LEU A 83 8.80 -1.46 -2.01
CA LEU A 83 8.00 -1.58 -0.81
C LEU A 83 7.31 -0.26 -0.44
N VAL A 84 5.99 -0.31 -0.30
CA VAL A 84 5.16 0.77 0.25
C VAL A 84 4.65 0.35 1.62
N LYS A 85 4.78 1.23 2.61
CA LYS A 85 4.31 1.01 3.98
C LYS A 85 3.15 1.93 4.30
N TYR A 86 2.17 1.40 4.97
CA TYR A 86 1.02 2.12 5.50
C TYR A 86 0.99 1.95 7.02
N TYR A 87 0.53 2.96 7.73
CA TYR A 87 0.57 3.01 9.19
C TYR A 87 -0.81 3.29 9.77
N PHE A 88 -1.08 2.75 10.94
CA PHE A 88 -2.16 3.21 11.80
C PHE A 88 -1.83 4.61 12.34
N SER A 89 -2.84 5.33 12.82
CA SER A 89 -2.65 6.62 13.52
C SER A 89 -1.81 6.51 14.80
N THR A 90 -1.61 5.29 15.30
CA THR A 90 -0.70 4.98 16.42
C THR A 90 0.78 4.94 16.00
N GLY A 91 1.09 5.04 14.69
CA GLY A 91 2.43 4.90 14.12
C GLY A 91 2.88 3.45 13.91
N VAL A 92 2.08 2.46 14.31
CA VAL A 92 2.35 1.03 14.03
C VAL A 92 2.08 0.74 12.56
N ILE A 93 2.90 -0.10 11.94
CA ILE A 93 2.67 -0.53 10.56
C ILE A 93 1.33 -1.28 10.48
N TYR A 94 0.45 -0.80 9.61
CA TYR A 94 -0.82 -1.43 9.27
C TYR A 94 -0.67 -2.43 8.12
N GLN A 95 0.11 -2.04 7.08
CA GLN A 95 0.25 -2.82 5.87
C GLN A 95 1.58 -2.55 5.19
N GLU A 96 2.16 -3.59 4.60
CA GLU A 96 3.28 -3.54 3.68
C GLU A 96 2.86 -4.16 2.35
N VAL A 97 3.18 -3.48 1.23
CA VAL A 97 2.83 -3.93 -0.12
C VAL A 97 4.02 -3.75 -1.04
N ASN A 98 4.40 -4.80 -1.74
CA ASN A 98 5.39 -4.71 -2.79
C ASN A 98 4.73 -4.35 -4.13
N TYR A 99 5.30 -3.34 -4.79
CA TYR A 99 4.88 -2.87 -6.11
C TYR A 99 6.00 -3.04 -7.13
N LYS A 100 5.59 -3.27 -8.36
CA LYS A 100 6.48 -3.23 -9.54
C LYS A 100 5.79 -2.39 -10.61
N THR A 101 6.41 -1.25 -10.94
CA THR A 101 5.90 -0.32 -11.97
C THR A 101 4.42 0.09 -11.82
N GLY A 102 3.95 0.22 -10.57
CA GLY A 102 2.59 0.67 -10.21
C GLY A 102 1.57 -0.44 -10.01
N THR A 103 1.93 -1.72 -10.21
CA THR A 103 1.08 -2.89 -9.92
C THR A 103 1.56 -3.60 -8.67
N ILE A 104 0.65 -4.22 -7.91
CA ILE A 104 1.05 -5.05 -6.78
C ILE A 104 1.72 -6.31 -7.33
N HIS A 105 2.95 -6.57 -6.88
CA HIS A 105 3.74 -7.71 -7.33
C HIS A 105 4.69 -8.16 -6.21
N GLY A 106 4.58 -9.41 -5.80
CA GLY A 106 5.25 -9.95 -4.62
C GLY A 106 4.35 -9.95 -3.39
N GLU A 107 4.93 -9.90 -2.22
CA GLU A 107 4.24 -10.10 -0.96
C GLU A 107 3.49 -8.85 -0.48
N ARG A 108 2.27 -9.07 0.04
CA ARG A 108 1.50 -8.09 0.80
C ARG A 108 1.24 -8.62 2.20
N LYS A 109 1.64 -7.85 3.20
CA LYS A 109 1.43 -8.14 4.63
C LYS A 109 0.44 -7.16 5.24
N ILE A 110 -0.40 -7.65 6.13
CA ILE A 110 -1.31 -6.84 6.97
C ILE A 110 -1.01 -7.18 8.42
N TYR A 111 -1.02 -6.18 9.27
CA TYR A 111 -0.71 -6.30 10.69
C TYR A 111 -1.88 -5.90 11.57
N PHE A 112 -1.96 -6.45 12.77
CA PHE A 112 -2.79 -5.94 13.85
C PHE A 112 -2.21 -4.63 14.39
N ASN A 113 -3.02 -3.86 15.12
CA ASN A 113 -2.53 -2.64 15.79
C ASN A 113 -1.48 -2.93 16.89
N SER A 114 -1.38 -4.16 17.35
CA SER A 114 -0.28 -4.65 18.20
C SER A 114 1.05 -4.84 17.48
N GLY A 115 1.10 -4.63 16.16
CA GLY A 115 2.27 -4.86 15.30
C GLY A 115 2.49 -6.33 14.91
N LYS A 116 1.66 -7.26 15.39
CA LYS A 116 1.76 -8.67 14.99
C LYS A 116 1.16 -8.90 13.62
N LEU A 117 1.74 -9.85 12.87
CA LEU A 117 1.27 -10.22 11.54
C LEU A 117 -0.15 -10.78 11.60
N LYS A 118 -1.06 -10.22 10.81
CA LYS A 118 -2.45 -10.65 10.68
C LYS A 118 -2.66 -11.53 9.46
N SER A 119 -2.06 -11.14 8.32
CA SER A 119 -2.13 -11.95 7.10
C SER A 119 -1.00 -11.61 6.15
N GLU A 120 -0.63 -12.59 5.34
CA GLU A 120 0.28 -12.43 4.22
C GLU A 120 -0.27 -13.14 2.99
N ARG A 121 0.03 -12.59 1.81
CA ARG A 121 -0.39 -13.15 0.54
C ARG A 121 0.52 -12.69 -0.58
N ASP A 122 0.69 -13.57 -1.58
CA ASP A 122 1.46 -13.25 -2.76
C ASP A 122 0.57 -12.67 -3.87
N TYR A 123 1.16 -11.79 -4.66
CA TYR A 123 0.53 -11.14 -5.81
C TYR A 123 1.41 -11.19 -7.04
N GLU A 124 0.81 -11.37 -8.19
CA GLU A 124 1.42 -11.16 -9.49
C GLU A 124 0.52 -10.28 -10.35
N ASN A 125 1.02 -9.07 -10.71
CA ASN A 125 0.31 -8.09 -11.54
C ASN A 125 -1.14 -7.83 -11.05
N ASP A 126 -1.27 -7.40 -9.78
CA ASP A 126 -2.52 -7.09 -9.06
C ASP A 126 -3.45 -8.29 -8.80
N LYS A 127 -3.05 -9.51 -9.20
CA LYS A 127 -3.81 -10.73 -8.91
C LYS A 127 -3.19 -11.47 -7.73
N MET A 128 -4.04 -11.98 -6.84
CA MET A 128 -3.59 -12.92 -5.81
C MET A 128 -3.12 -14.20 -6.49
N GLU A 129 -1.86 -14.56 -6.24
CA GLU A 129 -1.18 -15.69 -6.85
C GLU A 129 -0.24 -16.34 -5.83
N GLY A 130 -0.35 -17.64 -5.59
CA GLY A 130 0.50 -18.32 -4.62
C GLY A 130 -0.09 -18.40 -3.21
N LYS A 131 0.77 -18.31 -2.20
CA LYS A 131 0.43 -18.58 -0.80
C LYS A 131 -0.47 -17.52 -0.18
N TYR A 132 -1.34 -17.99 0.71
CA TYR A 132 -2.14 -17.19 1.63
C TYR A 132 -2.03 -17.73 3.04
N SER A 133 -1.73 -16.86 3.98
CA SER A 133 -1.74 -17.17 5.41
C SER A 133 -2.48 -16.08 6.18
N GLU A 134 -3.30 -16.47 7.15
CA GLU A 134 -3.92 -15.60 8.14
C GLU A 134 -3.63 -16.14 9.52
N PHE A 135 -3.41 -15.23 10.48
CA PHE A 135 -2.99 -15.56 11.82
C PHE A 135 -3.96 -15.00 12.86
N TYR A 136 -4.09 -15.67 13.97
CA TYR A 136 -4.63 -15.08 15.18
C TYR A 136 -3.65 -14.05 15.73
N GLU A 137 -4.14 -13.11 16.51
CA GLU A 137 -3.26 -12.10 17.13
C GLU A 137 -2.27 -12.70 18.15
N THR A 138 -2.52 -13.92 18.60
CA THR A 138 -1.61 -14.74 19.40
C THR A 138 -0.44 -15.33 18.62
N GLY A 139 -0.53 -15.33 17.25
CA GLY A 139 0.54 -15.71 16.32
C GLY A 139 0.32 -17.06 15.64
N GLU A 140 -0.62 -17.89 16.10
CA GLU A 140 -0.91 -19.16 15.47
C GLU A 140 -1.67 -18.96 14.15
N PHE A 141 -1.54 -19.91 13.23
CA PHE A 141 -2.34 -19.92 12.01
C PHE A 141 -3.84 -19.90 12.32
N HIS A 142 -4.58 -19.06 11.61
CA HIS A 142 -6.03 -19.07 11.54
C HIS A 142 -6.52 -19.73 10.24
N VAL A 143 -5.95 -19.33 9.10
CA VAL A 143 -6.27 -19.90 7.78
C VAL A 143 -5.00 -20.05 6.98
N SER A 144 -4.89 -21.12 6.18
CA SER A 144 -3.84 -21.27 5.17
C SER A 144 -4.39 -21.88 3.89
N GLY A 145 -3.84 -21.47 2.75
CA GLY A 145 -4.21 -21.96 1.44
C GLY A 145 -3.39 -21.32 0.32
N SER A 146 -3.89 -21.40 -0.88
CA SER A 146 -3.30 -20.74 -2.04
C SER A 146 -4.36 -20.15 -2.94
N TYR A 147 -3.94 -19.14 -3.71
CA TYR A 147 -4.73 -18.52 -4.77
C TYR A 147 -4.08 -18.77 -6.13
N GLU A 148 -4.90 -18.87 -7.15
CA GLU A 148 -4.53 -18.82 -8.55
C GLU A 148 -5.48 -17.85 -9.25
N ASN A 149 -4.94 -16.78 -9.87
CA ASN A 149 -5.72 -15.75 -10.55
C ASN A 149 -6.89 -15.18 -9.70
N ASN A 150 -6.66 -14.84 -8.43
CA ASN A 150 -7.63 -14.35 -7.44
C ASN A 150 -8.65 -15.39 -6.95
N LEU A 151 -8.59 -16.63 -7.42
CA LEU A 151 -9.50 -17.71 -7.01
C LEU A 151 -8.79 -18.63 -6.02
N LYS A 152 -9.51 -19.11 -5.00
CA LYS A 152 -8.96 -20.11 -4.09
C LYS A 152 -8.67 -21.40 -4.84
N GLU A 153 -7.47 -21.96 -4.62
CA GLU A 153 -7.01 -23.17 -5.29
C GLU A 153 -6.34 -24.13 -4.30
N GLY A 154 -6.43 -25.44 -4.57
CA GLY A 154 -5.74 -26.46 -3.80
C GLY A 154 -6.29 -26.68 -2.38
N VAL A 155 -5.43 -27.09 -1.47
CA VAL A 155 -5.81 -27.45 -0.09
C VAL A 155 -5.87 -26.21 0.80
N TRP A 156 -7.05 -26.00 1.41
CA TRP A 156 -7.28 -24.98 2.41
C TRP A 156 -7.47 -25.59 3.78
N LYS A 157 -6.92 -24.92 4.81
CA LYS A 157 -7.01 -25.33 6.21
C LYS A 157 -7.43 -24.15 7.07
N ILE A 158 -8.35 -24.42 8.00
CA ILE A 158 -8.75 -23.50 9.06
C ILE A 158 -8.27 -24.12 10.36
N TYR A 159 -7.78 -23.31 11.28
CA TYR A 159 -7.21 -23.76 12.53
C TYR A 159 -7.95 -23.18 13.75
N TYR A 160 -7.94 -23.89 14.86
CA TYR A 160 -8.26 -23.35 16.17
C TYR A 160 -7.07 -22.54 16.72
N LYS A 161 -7.33 -21.67 17.69
CA LYS A 161 -6.27 -20.90 18.39
C LYS A 161 -5.17 -21.77 19.04
N ASN A 162 -5.44 -23.06 19.30
CA ASN A 162 -4.43 -23.99 19.83
C ASN A 162 -3.60 -24.66 18.73
N GLY A 163 -3.65 -24.16 17.49
CA GLY A 163 -2.90 -24.66 16.34
C GLY A 163 -3.43 -25.95 15.70
N LYS A 164 -4.45 -26.60 16.27
CA LYS A 164 -5.06 -27.80 15.70
C LYS A 164 -5.96 -27.42 14.53
N ILE A 165 -5.97 -28.28 13.49
CA ILE A 165 -6.85 -28.12 12.35
C ILE A 165 -8.31 -28.21 12.80
N LYS A 166 -9.10 -27.20 12.45
CA LYS A 166 -10.56 -27.15 12.64
C LYS A 166 -11.27 -27.70 11.42
N GLU A 167 -10.84 -27.28 10.23
CA GLU A 167 -11.45 -27.67 8.96
C GLU A 167 -10.39 -27.77 7.87
N LYS A 168 -10.52 -28.72 6.96
CA LYS A 168 -9.73 -28.78 5.74
C LYS A 168 -10.49 -29.36 4.57
N GLY A 169 -10.19 -28.89 3.37
CA GLY A 169 -10.75 -29.37 2.12
C GLY A 169 -10.00 -28.81 0.92
N LYS A 170 -10.56 -29.04 -0.24
CA LYS A 170 -10.00 -28.51 -1.49
C LYS A 170 -10.92 -27.44 -2.09
N TYR A 171 -10.29 -26.46 -2.72
CA TYR A 171 -10.92 -25.58 -3.69
C TYR A 171 -10.36 -25.86 -5.08
N GLU A 172 -11.19 -25.67 -6.08
CA GLU A 172 -10.84 -25.61 -7.49
C GLU A 172 -11.58 -24.43 -8.09
N LYS A 173 -10.85 -23.51 -8.73
CA LYS A 173 -11.41 -22.28 -9.35
C LYS A 173 -12.34 -21.49 -8.41
N GLY A 174 -12.02 -21.44 -7.12
CA GLY A 174 -12.77 -20.70 -6.10
C GLY A 174 -13.93 -21.44 -5.45
N GLU A 175 -14.28 -22.64 -5.92
CA GLU A 175 -15.37 -23.45 -5.39
C GLU A 175 -14.87 -24.59 -4.50
N LYS A 176 -15.61 -24.92 -3.44
CA LYS A 176 -15.32 -26.08 -2.60
C LYS A 176 -15.61 -27.36 -3.37
N ILE A 177 -14.62 -28.24 -3.44
CA ILE A 177 -14.75 -29.55 -4.08
C ILE A 177 -14.50 -30.71 -3.11
N GLY A 178 -15.06 -31.87 -3.43
CA GLY A 178 -14.85 -33.10 -2.68
C GLY A 178 -15.30 -33.02 -1.21
N ILE A 179 -14.65 -33.81 -0.36
CA ILE A 179 -15.03 -33.91 1.04
C ILE A 179 -14.29 -32.85 1.87
N TRP A 180 -15.06 -32.02 2.57
CA TRP A 180 -14.55 -31.13 3.60
C TRP A 180 -14.62 -31.79 4.95
N LYS A 181 -13.48 -31.92 5.63
CA LYS A 181 -13.36 -32.56 6.95
C LYS A 181 -13.37 -31.51 8.05
N THR A 182 -14.33 -31.63 8.96
CA THR A 182 -14.39 -30.82 10.19
C THR A 182 -13.88 -31.64 11.37
N PHE A 183 -12.98 -31.06 12.17
CA PHE A 183 -12.41 -31.69 13.36
C PHE A 183 -12.90 -30.92 14.57
N TYR A 184 -13.73 -31.59 15.39
CA TYR A 184 -14.27 -30.98 16.60
C TYR A 184 -13.19 -30.88 17.68
N LYS A 185 -13.23 -29.76 18.40
CA LYS A 185 -12.39 -29.62 19.58
C LYS A 185 -12.81 -30.71 20.57
N ASN A 186 -11.93 -31.68 20.87
CA ASN A 186 -12.22 -32.72 21.87
C ASN A 186 -12.53 -32.02 23.20
N VAL A 187 -13.81 -32.00 23.59
CA VAL A 187 -14.32 -31.48 24.87
C VAL A 187 -14.29 -32.60 25.90
N TYR A 188 -13.42 -33.59 25.80
CA TYR A 188 -13.21 -34.51 26.89
C TYR A 188 -12.40 -33.79 27.99
N LYS A 189 -13.11 -33.18 28.91
CA LYS A 189 -12.54 -32.90 30.23
C LYS A 189 -12.12 -34.25 30.84
N LYS A 190 -10.80 -34.40 31.14
CA LYS A 190 -10.39 -35.35 32.15
C LYS A 190 -10.82 -34.84 33.51
#